data_bc6427ea2b6fa3176ae230bacf73bef3
#
_entry.id   bc6427ea2b6fa3176ae230bacf73bef3
#
_cell.length_a   1.000
_cell.length_b   1.000
_cell.length_c   1.000
_cell.angle_alpha   90.00
_cell.angle_beta   90.00
_cell.angle_gamma   90.00
#
_symmetry.space_group_name_H-M   'P 1'
#
loop_
_entity.id
_entity.type
_entity.pdbx_description
1 polymer ?
#
loop_
_entity_poly.entity_id
_entity_poly.type
_entity_poly.pdbx_seq_one_letter_code
_entity_poly.pdbx_strand_id
1 'polypeptide(L)'
;MEKPSAPHLPEDNRLPLKVNESEHIAESGESTVWKMGIQDSLGNEQHIALKQNRREAFASDEEMQKSKEFYEFLKSFPGFGKFVPETLYFKARVAEGDTPQAFAIQSLLEGRTLDEIPDEELYRDPEVVKQLIEFAHAAIDILQQTRRAGTLKPDFGVAGTASEEAQRQGNTFGNSRFTTNVLVSDAPDEHGQRVFFIDTGVNADERVNKTRQVVERQVMGRLREFNFNRWIKKLEARLK
;
A
#
# COMPACT_ATOMS: atom_id res chain seq x y z
N MET A 1 21.18 17.46 6.83
CA MET A 1 20.84 16.28 6.02
C MET A 1 20.32 16.82 4.71
N GLU A 2 21.01 16.55 3.60
CA GLU A 2 20.51 16.90 2.27
C GLU A 2 19.31 16.00 1.96
N LYS A 3 18.24 16.61 1.40
CA LYS A 3 17.08 15.85 0.93
C LYS A 3 17.55 14.96 -0.24
N PRO A 4 17.15 13.69 -0.31
CA PRO A 4 17.47 12.86 -1.46
C PRO A 4 16.92 13.51 -2.73
N SER A 5 17.75 13.60 -3.77
CA SER A 5 17.30 14.05 -5.09
C SER A 5 16.44 12.97 -5.72
N ALA A 6 15.37 13.37 -6.39
CA ALA A 6 14.53 12.45 -7.13
C ALA A 6 15.33 11.76 -8.25
N PRO A 7 15.08 10.47 -8.49
CA PRO A 7 15.71 9.77 -9.60
C PRO A 7 15.28 10.38 -10.94
N HIS A 8 16.24 10.56 -11.84
CA HIS A 8 15.92 10.86 -13.23
C HIS A 8 15.29 9.64 -13.87
N LEU A 9 14.02 9.77 -14.34
CA LEU A 9 13.45 8.75 -15.19
C LEU A 9 14.28 8.70 -16.50
N PRO A 10 14.60 7.51 -17.02
CA PRO A 10 15.38 7.42 -18.25
C PRO A 10 14.67 8.15 -19.38
N GLU A 11 15.39 9.03 -20.08
CA GLU A 11 14.97 9.60 -21.35
C GLU A 11 14.96 8.55 -22.47
N ASP A 12 14.39 7.37 -22.20
CA ASP A 12 14.20 6.38 -23.24
C ASP A 12 13.02 6.86 -24.10
N ASN A 13 13.26 7.10 -25.37
CA ASN A 13 12.33 7.60 -26.40
C ASN A 13 11.01 6.80 -26.54
N ARG A 14 10.74 5.85 -25.65
CA ARG A 14 9.56 5.00 -25.64
C ARG A 14 8.43 5.47 -24.74
N LEU A 15 8.69 6.40 -23.83
CA LEU A 15 7.65 7.03 -23.02
C LEU A 15 7.77 8.55 -23.20
N PRO A 16 6.89 9.17 -24.00
CA PRO A 16 6.91 10.62 -24.22
C PRO A 16 6.31 11.34 -22.98
N LEU A 17 6.84 11.04 -21.81
CA LEU A 17 6.45 11.64 -20.54
C LEU A 17 7.55 12.60 -20.11
N LYS A 18 7.19 13.85 -19.94
CA LYS A 18 8.07 14.87 -19.39
C LYS A 18 7.80 14.99 -17.89
N VAL A 19 8.84 14.83 -17.08
CA VAL A 19 8.76 15.12 -15.64
C VAL A 19 8.92 16.62 -15.44
N ASN A 20 7.89 17.27 -14.90
CA ASN A 20 7.88 18.70 -14.66
C ASN A 20 8.31 19.05 -13.24
N GLU A 21 7.94 18.22 -12.27
CA GLU A 21 8.23 18.43 -10.85
C GLU A 21 8.40 17.11 -10.11
N SER A 22 9.14 17.16 -9.01
CA SER A 22 9.25 16.04 -8.09
C SER A 22 9.30 16.53 -6.65
N GLU A 23 8.55 15.91 -5.77
CA GLU A 23 8.50 16.21 -4.36
C GLU A 23 8.64 14.91 -3.56
N HIS A 24 9.52 14.91 -2.56
CA HIS A 24 9.64 13.80 -1.62
C HIS A 24 8.48 13.84 -0.62
N ILE A 25 7.64 12.81 -0.60
CA ILE A 25 6.43 12.77 0.24
C ILE A 25 6.53 11.78 1.40
N ALA A 26 7.25 10.67 1.25
CA ALA A 26 7.37 9.68 2.32
C ALA A 26 8.66 8.87 2.23
N GLU A 27 9.12 8.42 3.38
CA GLU A 27 10.28 7.55 3.52
C GLU A 27 10.04 6.49 4.60
N SER A 28 10.38 5.24 4.27
CA SER A 28 10.38 4.12 5.21
C SER A 28 11.72 3.40 5.17
N GLY A 29 11.93 2.42 6.06
CA GLY A 29 13.13 1.58 6.01
C GLY A 29 13.28 0.76 4.72
N GLU A 30 12.21 0.61 3.95
CA GLU A 30 12.19 -0.23 2.75
C GLU A 30 12.00 0.55 1.45
N SER A 31 11.42 1.74 1.50
CA SER A 31 11.09 2.52 0.30
C SER A 31 11.12 4.01 0.52
N THR A 32 11.34 4.73 -0.57
CA THR A 32 11.18 6.18 -0.68
C THR A 32 10.09 6.47 -1.70
N VAL A 33 9.21 7.43 -1.42
CA VAL A 33 8.09 7.79 -2.28
C VAL A 33 8.18 9.26 -2.66
N TRP A 34 8.02 9.54 -3.95
CA TRP A 34 7.94 10.88 -4.51
C TRP A 34 6.60 11.11 -5.20
N LYS A 35 6.10 12.33 -5.08
CA LYS A 35 5.09 12.87 -5.98
C LYS A 35 5.81 13.36 -7.24
N MET A 36 5.35 12.92 -8.39
CA MET A 36 5.93 13.30 -9.68
C MET A 36 4.84 13.93 -10.53
N GLY A 37 5.08 15.14 -11.00
CA GLY A 37 4.27 15.76 -12.07
C GLY A 37 4.77 15.25 -13.41
N ILE A 38 3.90 14.64 -14.20
CA ILE A 38 4.21 14.14 -15.53
C ILE A 38 3.30 14.81 -16.56
N GLN A 39 3.84 15.08 -17.74
CA GLN A 39 3.09 15.63 -18.86
C GLN A 39 3.16 14.65 -20.04
N ASP A 40 2.02 14.29 -20.58
CA ASP A 40 1.95 13.46 -21.78
C ASP A 40 2.27 14.25 -23.06
N SER A 41 2.36 13.55 -24.20
CA SER A 41 2.64 14.17 -25.50
C SER A 41 1.56 15.15 -25.99
N LEU A 42 0.39 15.14 -25.36
CA LEU A 42 -0.73 16.04 -25.66
C LEU A 42 -0.75 17.26 -24.74
N GLY A 43 0.17 17.32 -23.77
CA GLY A 43 0.26 18.40 -22.80
C GLY A 43 -0.63 18.20 -21.57
N ASN A 44 -1.30 17.07 -21.40
CA ASN A 44 -2.08 16.79 -20.20
C ASN A 44 -1.14 16.52 -19.03
N GLU A 45 -1.39 17.18 -17.92
CA GLU A 45 -0.63 16.99 -16.69
C GLU A 45 -1.30 15.97 -15.78
N GLN A 46 -0.51 15.08 -15.22
CA GLN A 46 -0.92 14.11 -14.23
C GLN A 46 0.10 14.05 -13.09
N HIS A 47 -0.39 13.77 -11.90
CA HIS A 47 0.47 13.48 -10.77
C HIS A 47 0.45 11.99 -10.46
N ILE A 48 1.63 11.43 -10.25
CA ILE A 48 1.82 10.03 -9.89
C ILE A 48 2.64 9.92 -8.61
N ALA A 49 2.47 8.82 -7.90
CA ALA A 49 3.34 8.41 -6.83
C ALA A 49 4.41 7.45 -7.39
N LEU A 50 5.68 7.83 -7.28
CA LEU A 50 6.81 6.97 -7.63
C LEU A 50 7.41 6.39 -6.34
N LYS A 51 7.29 5.09 -6.15
CA LYS A 51 7.86 4.35 -5.03
C LYS A 51 9.14 3.65 -5.47
N GLN A 52 10.27 3.98 -4.87
CA GLN A 52 11.55 3.31 -5.05
C GLN A 52 11.76 2.31 -3.91
N ASN A 53 12.03 1.06 -4.25
CA ASN A 53 12.44 0.09 -3.24
C ASN A 53 13.95 0.18 -3.02
N ARG A 54 14.37 0.38 -1.78
CA ARG A 54 15.79 0.53 -1.40
C ARG A 54 16.55 -0.77 -1.28
N ARG A 55 15.87 -1.90 -1.20
CA ARG A 55 16.52 -3.20 -1.07
C ARG A 55 16.91 -3.73 -2.45
N GLU A 56 18.19 -3.89 -2.71
CA GLU A 56 18.72 -4.44 -3.96
C GLU A 56 18.11 -5.78 -4.36
N ALA A 57 17.75 -6.61 -3.36
CA ALA A 57 17.09 -7.89 -3.59
C ALA A 57 15.81 -7.77 -4.45
N PHE A 58 15.08 -6.66 -4.38
CA PHE A 58 13.86 -6.46 -5.16
C PHE A 58 14.13 -6.11 -6.63
N ALA A 59 15.35 -5.74 -6.99
CA ALA A 59 15.71 -5.42 -8.36
C ALA A 59 16.04 -6.66 -9.22
N SER A 60 16.01 -7.87 -8.67
CA SER A 60 16.11 -9.09 -9.48
C SER A 60 14.88 -9.28 -10.36
N ASP A 61 15.02 -9.93 -11.52
CA ASP A 61 13.88 -10.19 -12.41
C ASP A 61 12.84 -11.09 -11.74
N GLU A 62 13.29 -12.07 -10.96
CA GLU A 62 12.41 -12.97 -10.22
C GLU A 62 11.54 -12.19 -9.22
N GLU A 63 12.10 -11.25 -8.47
CA GLU A 63 11.39 -10.48 -7.47
C GLU A 63 10.44 -9.47 -8.09
N MET A 64 10.84 -8.85 -9.19
CA MET A 64 9.96 -7.98 -9.97
C MET A 64 8.76 -8.76 -10.53
N GLN A 65 8.99 -9.98 -11.02
CA GLN A 65 7.92 -10.83 -11.50
C GLN A 65 6.97 -11.23 -10.37
N LYS A 66 7.50 -11.61 -9.20
CA LYS A 66 6.67 -11.90 -8.00
C LYS A 66 5.83 -10.69 -7.57
N SER A 67 6.40 -9.48 -7.62
CA SER A 67 5.66 -8.25 -7.29
C SER A 67 4.51 -8.01 -8.27
N LYS A 68 4.75 -8.21 -9.58
CA LYS A 68 3.70 -8.11 -10.60
C LYS A 68 2.60 -9.15 -10.40
N GLU A 69 2.97 -10.41 -10.21
CA GLU A 69 2.02 -11.51 -10.00
C GLU A 69 1.18 -11.29 -8.73
N PHE A 70 1.80 -10.77 -7.69
CA PHE A 70 1.10 -10.47 -6.45
C PHE A 70 0.13 -9.28 -6.63
N TYR A 71 0.55 -8.23 -7.32
CA TYR A 71 -0.33 -7.13 -7.68
C TYR A 71 -1.53 -7.60 -8.50
N GLU A 72 -1.31 -8.39 -9.55
CA GLU A 72 -2.38 -8.96 -10.37
C GLU A 72 -3.35 -9.83 -9.54
N PHE A 73 -2.80 -10.61 -8.62
CA PHE A 73 -3.61 -11.37 -7.67
C PHE A 73 -4.49 -10.46 -6.82
N LEU A 74 -3.94 -9.40 -6.22
CA LEU A 74 -4.71 -8.44 -5.42
C LEU A 74 -5.77 -7.74 -6.26
N LYS A 75 -5.39 -7.27 -7.46
CA LYS A 75 -6.26 -6.52 -8.37
C LYS A 75 -7.42 -7.37 -8.89
N SER A 76 -7.17 -8.64 -9.18
CA SER A 76 -8.20 -9.58 -9.66
C SER A 76 -9.03 -10.21 -8.54
N PHE A 77 -8.67 -10.01 -7.26
CA PHE A 77 -9.38 -10.66 -6.16
C PHE A 77 -10.81 -10.09 -6.00
N PRO A 78 -11.85 -10.93 -6.03
CA PRO A 78 -13.23 -10.48 -5.95
C PRO A 78 -13.48 -9.63 -4.69
N GLY A 79 -14.07 -8.46 -4.87
CA GLY A 79 -14.37 -7.52 -3.79
C GLY A 79 -13.17 -6.73 -3.26
N PHE A 80 -11.92 -7.19 -3.47
CA PHE A 80 -10.72 -6.49 -3.01
C PHE A 80 -10.09 -5.59 -4.08
N GLY A 81 -10.13 -6.01 -5.34
CA GLY A 81 -9.42 -5.32 -6.44
C GLY A 81 -9.77 -3.84 -6.63
N LYS A 82 -11.00 -3.42 -6.26
CA LYS A 82 -11.42 -2.01 -6.30
C LYS A 82 -10.66 -1.12 -5.31
N PHE A 83 -10.11 -1.69 -4.26
CA PHE A 83 -9.30 -0.96 -3.27
C PHE A 83 -7.82 -0.87 -3.66
N VAL A 84 -7.40 -1.53 -4.73
CA VAL A 84 -6.01 -1.58 -5.18
C VAL A 84 -5.80 -0.54 -6.28
N PRO A 85 -4.97 0.49 -6.07
CA PRO A 85 -4.69 1.49 -7.09
C PRO A 85 -3.95 0.87 -8.28
N GLU A 86 -4.11 1.47 -9.46
CA GLU A 86 -3.33 1.06 -10.62
C GLU A 86 -1.84 1.20 -10.33
N THR A 87 -1.09 0.12 -10.55
CA THR A 87 0.33 0.05 -10.21
C THR A 87 1.13 -0.58 -11.36
N LEU A 88 2.19 0.10 -11.76
CA LEU A 88 3.15 -0.37 -12.75
C LEU A 88 4.51 -0.59 -12.09
N TYR A 89 5.04 -1.81 -12.18
CA TYR A 89 6.37 -2.15 -11.67
C TYR A 89 7.41 -2.15 -12.79
N PHE A 90 8.57 -1.53 -12.56
CA PHE A 90 9.67 -1.47 -13.51
C PHE A 90 11.01 -1.37 -12.80
N LYS A 91 12.09 -1.53 -13.59
CA LYS A 91 13.46 -1.29 -13.15
C LYS A 91 14.01 -0.07 -13.85
N ALA A 92 14.75 0.73 -13.10
CA ALA A 92 15.49 1.84 -13.65
C ALA A 92 16.83 2.02 -12.94
N ARG A 93 17.75 2.74 -13.58
CA ARG A 93 18.96 3.24 -12.95
C ARG A 93 18.76 4.69 -12.58
N VAL A 94 19.20 5.08 -11.39
CA VAL A 94 19.09 6.47 -10.93
C VAL A 94 20.12 7.35 -11.62
N ALA A 95 21.32 6.78 -11.86
CA ALA A 95 22.37 7.43 -12.65
C ALA A 95 23.06 6.41 -13.58
N GLU A 96 23.80 6.93 -14.56
CA GLU A 96 24.59 6.10 -15.46
C GLU A 96 25.64 5.34 -14.64
N GLY A 97 25.70 4.00 -14.83
CA GLY A 97 26.60 3.12 -14.10
C GLY A 97 26.02 2.51 -12.81
N ASP A 98 24.90 3.00 -12.31
CA ASP A 98 24.25 2.44 -11.13
C ASP A 98 23.68 1.04 -11.37
N THR A 99 23.58 0.26 -10.30
CA THR A 99 22.81 -0.98 -10.31
C THR A 99 21.31 -0.64 -10.49
N PRO A 100 20.60 -1.35 -11.39
CA PRO A 100 19.17 -1.15 -11.56
C PRO A 100 18.43 -1.35 -10.24
N GLN A 101 17.49 -0.45 -9.94
CA GLN A 101 16.63 -0.49 -8.75
C GLN A 101 15.19 -0.76 -9.16
N ALA A 102 14.41 -1.28 -8.22
CA ALA A 102 12.99 -1.56 -8.42
C ALA A 102 12.14 -0.35 -8.07
N PHE A 103 11.24 -0.01 -8.97
CA PHE A 103 10.28 1.08 -8.83
C PHE A 103 8.85 0.58 -9.05
N ALA A 104 7.91 1.29 -8.43
CA ALA A 104 6.50 1.18 -8.74
C ALA A 104 5.93 2.59 -8.99
N ILE A 105 5.14 2.74 -10.06
CA ILE A 105 4.33 3.92 -10.31
C ILE A 105 2.89 3.58 -9.92
N GLN A 106 2.27 4.46 -9.14
CA GLN A 106 0.85 4.38 -8.77
C GLN A 106 0.17 5.72 -9.08
N SER A 107 -1.15 5.70 -9.28
CA SER A 107 -1.93 6.94 -9.25
C SER A 107 -1.67 7.67 -7.94
N LEU A 108 -1.40 8.96 -7.99
CA LEU A 108 -1.27 9.76 -6.77
C LEU A 108 -2.64 9.88 -6.10
N LEU A 109 -2.71 9.41 -4.87
CA LEU A 109 -3.88 9.53 -4.01
C LEU A 109 -3.57 10.56 -2.92
N GLU A 110 -4.22 11.72 -3.00
CA GLU A 110 -4.14 12.72 -1.94
C GLU A 110 -5.06 12.29 -0.80
N GLY A 111 -4.54 12.28 0.42
CA GLY A 111 -5.27 11.78 1.59
C GLY A 111 -4.35 11.40 2.73
N ARG A 112 -4.90 10.70 3.71
CA ARG A 112 -4.18 10.25 4.90
C ARG A 112 -4.30 8.75 5.09
N THR A 113 -3.27 8.15 5.65
CA THR A 113 -3.34 6.76 6.06
C THR A 113 -4.29 6.61 7.25
N LEU A 114 -4.93 5.46 7.34
CA LEU A 114 -6.01 5.26 8.29
C LEU A 114 -5.56 5.40 9.76
N ASP A 115 -4.28 5.20 10.05
CA ASP A 115 -3.69 5.42 11.38
C ASP A 115 -3.51 6.92 11.73
N GLU A 116 -3.49 7.80 10.72
CA GLU A 116 -3.41 9.26 10.90
C GLU A 116 -4.78 9.92 11.12
N ILE A 117 -5.88 9.22 10.81
CA ILE A 117 -7.24 9.77 10.92
C ILE A 117 -7.84 9.44 12.30
N PRO A 118 -8.21 10.42 13.12
CA PRO A 118 -8.90 10.17 14.37
C PRO A 118 -10.26 9.44 14.18
N ASP A 119 -10.63 8.56 15.12
CA ASP A 119 -11.91 7.83 15.06
C ASP A 119 -13.11 8.75 14.88
N GLU A 120 -13.12 9.88 15.61
CA GLU A 120 -14.22 10.82 15.55
C GLU A 120 -14.38 11.49 14.19
N GLU A 121 -13.29 11.70 13.49
CA GLU A 121 -13.29 12.24 12.13
C GLU A 121 -13.73 11.18 11.13
N LEU A 122 -13.14 9.97 11.21
CA LEU A 122 -13.45 8.86 10.32
C LEU A 122 -14.94 8.51 10.31
N TYR A 123 -15.56 8.52 11.48
CA TYR A 123 -16.98 8.15 11.62
C TYR A 123 -17.98 9.25 11.21
N ARG A 124 -17.52 10.45 10.84
CA ARG A 124 -18.37 11.49 10.29
C ARG A 124 -18.75 11.29 8.84
N ASP A 125 -18.03 10.43 8.13
CA ASP A 125 -18.29 10.13 6.73
C ASP A 125 -18.86 8.71 6.56
N PRO A 126 -20.20 8.55 6.47
CA PRO A 126 -20.83 7.24 6.34
C PRO A 126 -20.40 6.47 5.10
N GLU A 127 -20.04 7.14 4.01
CA GLU A 127 -19.59 6.46 2.78
C GLU A 127 -18.21 5.85 2.95
N VAL A 128 -17.30 6.57 3.59
CA VAL A 128 -15.98 6.02 3.96
C VAL A 128 -16.16 4.85 4.92
N VAL A 129 -17.05 4.97 5.92
CA VAL A 129 -17.32 3.87 6.86
C VAL A 129 -17.84 2.62 6.14
N LYS A 130 -18.76 2.76 5.17
CA LYS A 130 -19.24 1.64 4.34
C LYS A 130 -18.13 1.00 3.56
N GLN A 131 -17.29 1.79 2.88
CA GLN A 131 -16.15 1.29 2.12
C GLN A 131 -15.12 0.58 3.01
N LEU A 132 -14.91 1.05 4.24
CA LEU A 132 -14.05 0.38 5.21
C LEU A 132 -14.63 -0.96 5.67
N ILE A 133 -15.94 -1.10 5.82
CA ILE A 133 -16.60 -2.37 6.11
C ILE A 133 -16.40 -3.35 4.93
N GLU A 134 -16.64 -2.90 3.72
CA GLU A 134 -16.42 -3.70 2.52
C GLU A 134 -14.95 -4.14 2.36
N PHE A 135 -14.02 -3.20 2.58
CA PHE A 135 -12.59 -3.48 2.60
C PHE A 135 -12.25 -4.56 3.63
N ALA A 136 -12.76 -4.43 4.86
CA ALA A 136 -12.48 -5.36 5.94
C ALA A 136 -13.02 -6.77 5.65
N HIS A 137 -14.20 -6.89 5.04
CA HIS A 137 -14.73 -8.19 4.58
C HIS A 137 -13.83 -8.79 3.48
N ALA A 138 -13.49 -8.02 2.46
CA ALA A 138 -12.61 -8.49 1.39
C ALA A 138 -11.20 -8.86 1.90
N ALA A 139 -10.68 -8.12 2.91
CA ALA A 139 -9.43 -8.45 3.56
C ALA A 139 -9.48 -9.78 4.33
N ILE A 140 -10.60 -10.09 4.98
CA ILE A 140 -10.81 -11.40 5.63
C ILE A 140 -10.81 -12.52 4.58
N ASP A 141 -11.52 -12.34 3.48
CA ASP A 141 -11.64 -13.34 2.42
C ASP A 141 -10.27 -13.63 1.80
N ILE A 142 -9.49 -12.61 1.48
CA ILE A 142 -8.15 -12.79 0.91
C ILE A 142 -7.17 -13.44 1.91
N LEU A 143 -7.25 -13.11 3.21
CA LEU A 143 -6.46 -13.77 4.25
C LEU A 143 -6.81 -15.25 4.38
N GLN A 144 -8.09 -15.61 4.30
CA GLN A 144 -8.54 -17.00 4.36
C GLN A 144 -8.10 -17.78 3.13
N GLN A 145 -8.22 -17.20 1.95
CA GLN A 145 -7.80 -17.87 0.72
C GLN A 145 -6.30 -18.07 0.67
N THR A 146 -5.49 -17.06 0.95
CA THR A 146 -4.02 -17.16 0.95
C THR A 146 -3.51 -18.13 2.01
N ARG A 147 -4.17 -18.19 3.18
CA ARG A 147 -3.86 -19.19 4.21
C ARG A 147 -4.15 -20.61 3.73
N ARG A 148 -5.30 -20.87 3.09
CA ARG A 148 -5.66 -22.18 2.55
C ARG A 148 -4.73 -22.61 1.43
N ALA A 149 -4.40 -21.71 0.54
CA ALA A 149 -3.51 -21.95 -0.60
C ALA A 149 -2.03 -22.04 -0.20
N GLY A 150 -1.65 -21.56 1.00
CA GLY A 150 -0.25 -21.49 1.43
C GLY A 150 0.57 -20.47 0.66
N THR A 151 -0.10 -19.49 0.01
CA THR A 151 0.52 -18.44 -0.80
C THR A 151 0.84 -17.19 0.01
N LEU A 152 1.47 -16.20 -0.62
CA LEU A 152 1.74 -14.89 -0.03
C LEU A 152 0.43 -14.20 0.35
N LYS A 153 0.45 -13.48 1.46
CA LYS A 153 -0.67 -12.68 1.97
C LYS A 153 -0.36 -11.19 1.84
N PRO A 154 -1.38 -10.34 1.69
CA PRO A 154 -1.20 -8.89 1.78
C PRO A 154 -0.67 -8.48 3.15
N ASP A 155 0.22 -7.51 3.18
CA ASP A 155 0.60 -6.85 4.42
C ASP A 155 -0.34 -5.67 4.69
N PHE A 156 -1.37 -5.93 5.48
CA PHE A 156 -2.32 -4.87 5.89
C PHE A 156 -1.71 -3.88 6.90
N GLY A 157 -0.40 -3.94 7.12
CA GLY A 157 0.22 -3.24 8.22
C GLY A 157 -0.06 -3.94 9.54
N VAL A 158 0.91 -3.99 10.42
CA VAL A 158 0.69 -4.53 11.76
C VAL A 158 0.49 -3.36 12.70
N ALA A 159 -0.55 -3.42 13.50
CA ALA A 159 -0.72 -2.58 14.69
C ALA A 159 0.42 -2.74 15.72
N GLY A 160 1.58 -3.21 15.33
CA GLY A 160 2.73 -3.44 16.19
C GLY A 160 3.82 -2.39 16.11
N THR A 161 3.78 -1.58 15.07
CA THR A 161 4.50 -0.30 15.00
C THR A 161 3.49 0.84 15.11
N ALA A 162 2.56 0.71 16.07
CA ALA A 162 1.76 1.84 16.48
C ALA A 162 2.69 3.04 16.59
N SER A 163 2.35 4.14 15.94
CA SER A 163 3.03 5.41 16.12
C SER A 163 3.33 5.57 17.62
N GLU A 164 4.41 6.21 17.98
CA GLU A 164 4.76 6.47 19.40
C GLU A 164 3.56 7.03 20.18
N GLU A 165 2.64 7.68 19.49
CA GLU A 165 1.39 8.23 20.01
C GLU A 165 0.40 7.14 20.46
N ALA A 166 0.22 6.08 19.69
CA ALA A 166 -0.65 4.96 20.09
C ALA A 166 -0.04 4.14 21.22
N GLN A 167 1.29 4.07 21.29
CA GLN A 167 2.00 3.48 22.43
C GLN A 167 1.86 4.36 23.69
N ARG A 168 1.91 5.69 23.57
CA ARG A 168 1.69 6.63 24.69
C ARG A 168 0.26 6.57 25.23
N GLN A 169 -0.72 6.24 24.39
CA GLN A 169 -2.12 6.11 24.78
C GLN A 169 -2.47 4.75 25.41
N GLY A 170 -1.50 3.88 25.64
CA GLY A 170 -1.70 2.59 26.32
C GLY A 170 -2.52 1.56 25.54
N ASN A 171 -2.74 1.79 24.25
CA ASN A 171 -3.61 0.99 23.40
C ASN A 171 -2.89 -0.12 22.64
N THR A 172 -2.05 -0.89 23.32
CA THR A 172 -1.26 -1.95 22.73
C THR A 172 -2.06 -3.10 22.08
N PHE A 173 -3.34 -3.26 22.40
CA PHE A 173 -4.20 -4.31 21.80
C PHE A 173 -5.64 -3.87 21.52
N GLY A 174 -6.03 -2.65 21.84
CA GLY A 174 -7.43 -2.21 21.81
C GLY A 174 -7.86 -1.44 20.57
N ASN A 175 -6.97 -0.69 19.94
CA ASN A 175 -7.23 0.05 18.71
C ASN A 175 -6.42 -0.57 17.57
N SER A 176 -6.77 -1.80 17.22
CA SER A 176 -6.23 -2.47 16.05
C SER A 176 -6.79 -1.83 14.78
N ARG A 177 -6.35 -0.63 14.46
CA ARG A 177 -6.43 -0.10 13.12
C ARG A 177 -5.33 -0.75 12.32
N PHE A 178 -5.67 -1.60 11.39
CA PHE A 178 -4.78 -2.26 10.42
C PHE A 178 -4.49 -1.29 9.29
N THR A 179 -3.31 -0.46 9.36
CA THR A 179 -3.79 0.65 8.66
C THR A 179 -2.77 1.65 8.18
N THR A 180 -1.49 1.40 8.38
CA THR A 180 -0.45 2.18 7.71
C THR A 180 -0.44 1.98 6.19
N ASN A 181 -1.09 0.90 5.72
CA ASN A 181 -1.16 0.53 4.29
C ASN A 181 -2.55 0.74 3.69
N VAL A 182 -3.47 1.38 4.44
CA VAL A 182 -4.79 1.79 3.95
C VAL A 182 -4.88 3.30 3.99
N LEU A 183 -5.11 3.90 2.83
CA LEU A 183 -5.26 5.34 2.65
C LEU A 183 -6.74 5.67 2.45
N VAL A 184 -7.20 6.74 3.07
CA VAL A 184 -8.49 7.38 2.78
C VAL A 184 -8.20 8.66 2.03
N SER A 185 -8.63 8.72 0.76
CA SER A 185 -8.41 9.89 -0.08
C SER A 185 -9.33 11.05 0.29
N ASP A 186 -8.84 12.26 0.09
CA ASP A 186 -9.60 13.49 0.34
C ASP A 186 -10.79 13.63 -0.60
N ALA A 187 -10.65 13.13 -1.83
CA ALA A 187 -11.70 13.10 -2.85
C ALA A 187 -11.95 11.68 -3.35
N PRO A 188 -13.19 11.35 -3.76
CA PRO A 188 -13.47 10.08 -4.42
C PRO A 188 -12.83 10.02 -5.81
N ASP A 189 -12.45 8.83 -6.26
CA ASP A 189 -12.09 8.58 -7.64
C ASP A 189 -13.34 8.61 -8.57
N GLU A 190 -13.14 8.32 -9.85
CA GLU A 190 -14.21 8.28 -10.85
C GLU A 190 -15.31 7.23 -10.58
N HIS A 191 -15.03 6.26 -9.70
CA HIS A 191 -15.96 5.21 -9.25
C HIS A 191 -16.55 5.49 -7.87
N GLY A 192 -16.25 6.64 -7.26
CA GLY A 192 -16.70 6.99 -5.92
C GLY A 192 -15.88 6.33 -4.80
N GLN A 193 -14.73 5.71 -5.14
CA GLN A 193 -13.86 5.02 -4.18
C GLN A 193 -12.97 6.03 -3.46
N ARG A 194 -12.87 5.91 -2.12
CA ARG A 194 -12.01 6.73 -1.27
C ARG A 194 -11.07 5.91 -0.39
N VAL A 195 -11.33 4.64 -0.22
CA VAL A 195 -10.47 3.74 0.58
C VAL A 195 -9.56 2.95 -0.35
N PHE A 196 -8.25 3.01 -0.14
CA PHE A 196 -7.27 2.36 -0.99
C PHE A 196 -6.23 1.59 -0.19
N PHE A 197 -5.85 0.42 -0.68
CA PHE A 197 -4.74 -0.38 -0.17
C PHE A 197 -3.49 -0.05 -0.97
N ILE A 198 -2.56 0.70 -0.36
CA ILE A 198 -1.43 1.32 -1.06
C ILE A 198 -0.14 0.48 -1.05
N ASP A 199 -0.07 -0.58 -0.24
CA ASP A 199 1.09 -1.47 -0.23
C ASP A 199 0.85 -2.74 -1.06
N THR A 200 1.07 -2.61 -2.35
CA THR A 200 0.90 -3.70 -3.33
C THR A 200 2.17 -4.53 -3.52
N GLY A 201 3.22 -4.26 -2.73
CA GLY A 201 4.49 -4.99 -2.77
C GLY A 201 4.46 -6.32 -2.02
N VAL A 202 5.41 -7.20 -2.34
CA VAL A 202 5.63 -8.45 -1.60
C VAL A 202 6.50 -8.19 -0.39
N ASN A 203 6.05 -8.64 0.79
CA ASN A 203 6.85 -8.51 2.01
C ASN A 203 8.11 -9.40 1.95
N ALA A 204 9.28 -8.79 2.04
CA ALA A 204 10.58 -9.49 1.98
C ALA A 204 10.82 -10.44 3.15
N ASP A 205 10.27 -10.13 4.32
CA ASP A 205 10.49 -10.91 5.54
C ASP A 205 9.85 -12.30 5.48
N GLU A 206 8.86 -12.51 4.61
CA GLU A 206 8.24 -13.82 4.42
C GLU A 206 9.15 -14.85 3.72
N ARG A 207 10.29 -14.42 3.18
CA ARG A 207 11.22 -15.27 2.40
C ARG A 207 12.25 -16.00 3.24
N VAL A 208 12.54 -15.50 4.43
CA VAL A 208 13.79 -15.86 5.14
C VAL A 208 13.65 -17.08 6.03
N ASN A 209 12.45 -17.44 6.51
CA ASN A 209 12.31 -18.54 7.45
C ASN A 209 10.98 -19.30 7.32
N LYS A 210 11.03 -20.57 6.90
CA LYS A 210 9.81 -21.42 6.74
C LYS A 210 8.98 -21.54 8.02
N THR A 211 9.62 -21.60 9.19
CA THR A 211 8.90 -21.67 10.47
C THR A 211 8.17 -20.35 10.75
N ARG A 212 8.81 -19.22 10.50
CA ARG A 212 8.19 -17.89 10.63
C ARG A 212 7.02 -17.74 9.66
N GLN A 213 7.15 -18.23 8.42
CA GLN A 213 6.04 -18.23 7.45
C GLN A 213 4.82 -19.00 7.96
N VAL A 214 5.00 -20.17 8.58
CA VAL A 214 3.90 -20.96 9.14
C VAL A 214 3.23 -20.22 10.29
N VAL A 215 3.99 -19.65 11.21
CA VAL A 215 3.47 -18.85 12.33
C VAL A 215 2.70 -17.62 11.81
N GLU A 216 3.29 -16.87 10.90
CA GLU A 216 2.66 -15.69 10.29
C GLU A 216 1.35 -16.05 9.58
N ARG A 217 1.31 -17.15 8.82
CA ARG A 217 0.09 -17.58 8.12
C ARG A 217 -0.98 -18.10 9.06
N GLN A 218 -0.61 -18.99 9.98
CA GLN A 218 -1.59 -19.71 10.81
C GLN A 218 -2.01 -18.93 12.05
N VAL A 219 -1.08 -18.28 12.73
CA VAL A 219 -1.37 -17.57 13.97
C VAL A 219 -1.75 -16.11 13.68
N MET A 220 -0.86 -15.38 13.00
CA MET A 220 -1.09 -13.97 12.73
C MET A 220 -2.23 -13.74 11.74
N GLY A 221 -2.41 -14.63 10.75
CA GLY A 221 -3.55 -14.57 9.84
C GLY A 221 -4.89 -14.67 10.58
N ARG A 222 -5.03 -15.61 11.52
CA ARG A 222 -6.24 -15.74 12.34
C ARG A 222 -6.46 -14.55 13.28
N LEU A 223 -5.38 -14.04 13.87
CA LEU A 223 -5.46 -12.85 14.72
C LEU A 223 -5.93 -11.63 13.92
N ARG A 224 -5.44 -11.46 12.69
CA ARG A 224 -5.89 -10.41 11.78
C ARG A 224 -7.36 -10.56 11.41
N GLU A 225 -7.82 -11.76 11.06
CA GLU A 225 -9.25 -12.03 10.80
C GLU A 225 -10.12 -11.69 12.01
N PHE A 226 -9.70 -12.09 13.21
CA PHE A 226 -10.41 -11.76 14.45
C PHE A 226 -10.51 -10.24 14.65
N ASN A 227 -9.42 -9.54 14.42
CA ASN A 227 -9.37 -8.09 14.57
C ASN A 227 -10.23 -7.38 13.52
N PHE A 228 -10.19 -7.80 12.25
CA PHE A 228 -11.09 -7.27 11.22
C PHE A 228 -12.56 -7.46 11.58
N ASN A 229 -12.95 -8.66 12.03
CA ASN A 229 -14.31 -8.92 12.48
C ASN A 229 -14.74 -8.00 13.66
N ARG A 230 -13.83 -7.75 14.58
CA ARG A 230 -14.08 -6.82 15.68
C ARG A 230 -14.23 -5.38 15.21
N TRP A 231 -13.42 -5.00 14.24
CA TRP A 231 -13.48 -3.66 13.66
C TRP A 231 -14.76 -3.45 12.85
N ILE A 232 -15.17 -4.42 12.03
CA ILE A 232 -16.46 -4.38 11.32
C ILE A 232 -17.61 -4.09 12.28
N LYS A 233 -17.69 -4.81 13.40
CA LYS A 233 -18.74 -4.57 14.41
C LYS A 233 -18.75 -3.14 14.96
N LYS A 234 -17.57 -2.54 15.15
CA LYS A 234 -17.46 -1.14 15.56
C LYS A 234 -17.95 -0.18 14.47
N LEU A 235 -17.56 -0.42 13.22
CA LEU A 235 -17.97 0.41 12.09
C LEU A 235 -19.49 0.32 11.85
N GLU A 236 -20.07 -0.89 11.87
CA GLU A 236 -21.51 -1.11 11.73
C GLU A 236 -22.33 -0.42 12.82
N ALA A 237 -21.79 -0.40 14.05
CA ALA A 237 -22.46 0.30 15.16
C ALA A 237 -22.50 1.82 14.98
N ARG A 238 -21.69 2.38 14.08
CA ARG A 238 -21.65 3.82 13.77
C ARG A 238 -22.57 4.21 12.61
N LEU A 239 -23.04 3.25 11.82
CA LEU A 239 -24.00 3.48 10.75
C LEU A 239 -25.46 3.41 11.21
N LYS A 240 -25.72 2.98 12.45
CA LYS A 240 -27.05 2.93 13.09
C LYS A 240 -27.36 4.23 13.80
#